data_47f2399e4fab3d1ebbb1e74b928032c7
#
_entry.id   47f2399e4fab3d1ebbb1e74b928032c7
#
_cell.length_a   1.000
_cell.length_b   1.000
_cell.length_c   1.000
_cell.angle_alpha   90.00
_cell.angle_beta   90.00
_cell.angle_gamma   90.00
#
_symmetry.space_group_name_H-M   'P 1'
#
loop_
_entity.id
_entity.type
_entity.pdbx_description
1 polymer ?
#
loop_
_entity_poly.entity_id
_entity_poly.type
_entity_poly.pdbx_seq_one_letter_code
_entity_poly.pdbx_strand_id
1 'polypeptide(L)'
;MHRSFTGARGALLVSCLLVAGCSGATPTASQAVAESSAPATASTSPSVEPSSAPPSSSPSASASAEASPSGDPTKPIFPEFDPSKFSNGSNITNEWLPLQPGRRWIEDGVTIEGGERIPHKIVFTVTNLTKKVAGIPTVVAYVEDYNEGQLVEKEIAFYAQDDDGAVWYFGEHPEEYEDGEFVQAPTWIAGIDDAKPGIKVIADPSKQTQAMYQGWGPKVEWDDYGVLDAHQDQDCVTAGCFDDVYRYAESSDQEPGIYQLKSYAKGVGEIRTGARGGGDSQEDLQLKSKALLKGADLAKFDDLALAMEAHAYKISSAYKGTEKMQMQ
;
A
#
# COMPACT_ATOMS: atom_id res chain seq x y z
N MET A 1 -1.61 4.76 -0.92
CA MET A 1 -1.83 3.61 -0.05
C MET A 1 -3.31 3.53 0.19
N HIS A 2 -3.98 2.64 -0.53
CA HIS A 2 -5.41 2.53 -0.44
C HIS A 2 -5.73 1.44 0.56
N ARG A 3 -6.16 1.83 1.73
CA ARG A 3 -6.98 0.98 2.55
C ARG A 3 -8.38 1.07 1.99
N SER A 4 -8.88 0.00 1.40
CA SER A 4 -10.33 -0.19 1.36
C SER A 4 -10.79 -0.24 2.82
N PHE A 5 -11.19 0.90 3.36
CA PHE A 5 -11.81 0.93 4.67
C PHE A 5 -13.12 0.19 4.54
N THR A 6 -13.13 -1.08 4.97
CA THR A 6 -14.37 -1.70 5.39
C THR A 6 -14.89 -0.90 6.56
N GLY A 7 -15.68 0.12 6.24
CA GLY A 7 -16.40 0.87 7.24
C GLY A 7 -17.13 -0.13 8.11
N ALA A 8 -16.92 -0.07 9.42
CA ALA A 8 -17.75 -0.77 10.38
C ALA A 8 -19.20 -0.45 10.01
N ARG A 9 -19.91 -1.43 9.48
CA ARG A 9 -21.35 -1.33 9.21
C ARG A 9 -22.04 -1.10 10.53
N GLY A 10 -22.15 0.18 10.91
CA GLY A 10 -23.12 0.61 11.88
C GLY A 10 -24.49 0.27 11.30
N ALA A 11 -25.12 -0.76 11.88
CA ALA A 11 -26.45 -1.20 11.52
C ALA A 11 -27.43 -0.02 11.61
N LEU A 12 -27.70 0.63 10.50
CA LEU A 12 -28.88 1.48 10.36
C LEU A 12 -30.08 0.54 10.27
N LEU A 13 -30.79 0.41 11.39
CA LEU A 13 -32.13 -0.19 11.46
C LEU A 13 -33.08 0.67 10.61
N VAL A 14 -33.24 0.30 9.36
CA VAL A 14 -34.39 0.73 8.56
C VAL A 14 -35.54 -0.20 8.90
N SER A 15 -36.46 0.30 9.74
CA SER A 15 -37.77 -0.31 9.95
C SER A 15 -38.56 -0.28 8.65
N CYS A 16 -38.62 -1.42 7.94
CA CYS A 16 -39.61 -1.65 6.90
C CYS A 16 -40.78 -2.45 7.46
N LEU A 17 -41.97 -1.83 7.40
CA LEU A 17 -43.27 -2.40 7.79
C LEU A 17 -43.53 -3.70 6.98
N LEU A 18 -43.96 -4.71 7.72
CA LEU A 18 -44.53 -5.97 7.23
C LEU A 18 -45.83 -5.70 6.43
N VAL A 19 -45.89 -6.24 5.24
CA VAL A 19 -47.14 -6.66 4.60
C VAL A 19 -47.06 -8.14 4.30
N ALA A 20 -47.95 -8.90 4.93
CA ALA A 20 -48.08 -10.33 4.82
C ALA A 20 -48.74 -10.74 3.50
N GLY A 21 -48.24 -11.81 2.88
CA GLY A 21 -48.88 -12.49 1.75
C GLY A 21 -48.45 -13.93 1.68
N CYS A 22 -49.36 -14.84 2.12
CA CYS A 22 -49.21 -16.29 2.15
C CYS A 22 -49.21 -16.96 0.77
N SER A 23 -48.49 -18.07 0.67
CA SER A 23 -48.79 -19.36 0.00
C SER A 23 -47.51 -19.92 -0.65
N GLY A 24 -46.92 -21.02 -0.28
CA GLY A 24 -47.42 -22.35 0.02
C GLY A 24 -46.86 -23.31 -1.05
N ALA A 25 -45.90 -24.16 -0.67
CA ALA A 25 -45.75 -25.57 -1.05
C ALA A 25 -44.28 -26.04 -1.18
N THR A 26 -43.84 -26.84 -0.26
CA THR A 26 -42.85 -27.94 -0.39
C THR A 26 -43.59 -29.20 -0.83
N PRO A 27 -43.01 -30.38 -1.14
CA PRO A 27 -41.63 -30.85 -1.00
C PRO A 27 -41.13 -31.73 -2.20
N THR A 28 -39.91 -32.23 -2.23
CA THR A 28 -39.62 -33.66 -2.12
C THR A 28 -38.14 -33.97 -2.41
N ALA A 29 -37.57 -34.79 -1.54
CA ALA A 29 -36.24 -35.35 -1.59
C ALA A 29 -36.11 -36.48 -2.64
N SER A 30 -34.89 -36.72 -3.13
CA SER A 30 -34.47 -38.12 -3.36
C SER A 30 -32.94 -38.24 -3.35
N GLN A 31 -32.51 -39.22 -2.60
CA GLN A 31 -31.16 -39.73 -2.44
C GLN A 31 -30.68 -40.47 -3.68
N ALA A 32 -29.38 -40.57 -3.88
CA ALA A 32 -28.73 -41.86 -4.14
C ALA A 32 -27.20 -41.75 -4.09
N VAL A 33 -26.68 -42.62 -3.34
CA VAL A 33 -25.34 -43.09 -2.99
C VAL A 33 -24.66 -43.79 -4.18
N ALA A 34 -23.33 -43.66 -4.32
CA ALA A 34 -22.48 -44.81 -4.65
C ALA A 34 -21.00 -44.50 -4.35
N GLU A 35 -20.44 -45.34 -3.47
CA GLU A 35 -19.03 -45.59 -3.20
C GLU A 35 -18.31 -46.22 -4.39
N SER A 36 -16.98 -46.02 -4.49
CA SER A 36 -16.01 -47.09 -4.78
C SER A 36 -14.56 -46.63 -4.66
N SER A 37 -13.91 -47.02 -3.59
CA SER A 37 -12.68 -47.81 -3.41
C SER A 37 -11.42 -47.48 -4.22
N ALA A 38 -10.35 -47.27 -3.45
CA ALA A 38 -8.92 -47.34 -3.79
C ALA A 38 -8.44 -48.73 -4.22
N PRO A 39 -7.20 -48.93 -4.71
CA PRO A 39 -6.16 -49.25 -3.75
C PRO A 39 -4.77 -48.64 -3.99
N ALA A 40 -4.00 -48.69 -2.92
CA ALA A 40 -2.60 -48.34 -2.79
C ALA A 40 -1.65 -49.35 -3.46
N THR A 41 -0.49 -48.88 -3.93
CA THR A 41 0.71 -49.71 -4.01
C THR A 41 1.93 -48.93 -3.53
N ALA A 42 2.59 -49.56 -2.58
CA ALA A 42 3.89 -49.18 -2.03
C ALA A 42 5.02 -49.74 -2.91
N SER A 43 6.16 -49.02 -2.99
CA SER A 43 7.46 -49.68 -3.22
C SER A 43 8.61 -48.77 -2.78
N THR A 44 9.21 -49.10 -1.68
CA THR A 44 10.58 -49.39 -1.28
C THR A 44 11.74 -48.48 -1.74
N SER A 45 12.40 -47.97 -0.72
CA SER A 45 13.78 -47.43 -0.71
C SER A 45 14.84 -48.48 -1.02
N PRO A 46 16.10 -48.08 -1.36
CA PRO A 46 17.18 -48.49 -0.51
C PRO A 46 18.07 -47.37 0.02
N SER A 47 18.48 -47.60 1.24
CA SER A 47 19.51 -46.96 2.05
C SER A 47 20.90 -47.31 1.53
N VAL A 48 21.83 -46.33 1.51
CA VAL A 48 23.27 -46.60 1.62
C VAL A 48 23.91 -45.48 2.46
N GLU A 49 24.49 -45.87 3.57
CA GLU A 49 25.41 -45.15 4.47
C GLU A 49 26.85 -45.58 4.20
N PRO A 50 27.89 -45.08 4.94
CA PRO A 50 28.56 -43.78 4.82
C PRO A 50 30.07 -43.95 4.44
N SER A 51 30.77 -42.89 4.13
CA SER A 51 32.24 -42.92 4.12
C SER A 51 32.83 -41.68 4.78
N SER A 52 33.73 -41.97 5.66
CA SER A 52 34.48 -41.21 6.64
C SER A 52 35.45 -40.17 6.08
N ALA A 53 35.68 -39.16 6.94
CA ALA A 53 36.64 -38.05 6.86
C ALA A 53 38.14 -38.43 6.74
N PRO A 54 39.06 -37.45 6.56
CA PRO A 54 39.64 -36.70 7.68
C PRO A 54 40.00 -35.23 7.39
N PRO A 55 40.58 -34.50 8.38
CA PRO A 55 40.45 -33.06 8.51
C PRO A 55 41.62 -32.28 7.90
N SER A 56 41.34 -31.02 7.52
CA SER A 56 42.44 -30.07 7.26
C SER A 56 42.12 -28.71 7.90
N SER A 57 43.11 -28.24 8.55
CA SER A 57 43.28 -27.10 9.44
C SER A 57 42.90 -25.73 8.86
N SER A 58 42.39 -24.91 9.76
CA SER A 58 42.16 -23.44 9.67
C SER A 58 43.34 -22.61 9.19
N PRO A 59 43.03 -21.38 8.71
CA PRO A 59 43.41 -20.26 9.57
C PRO A 59 42.22 -19.33 9.92
N SER A 60 42.26 -18.93 11.18
CA SER A 60 41.40 -17.93 11.80
C SER A 60 41.62 -16.59 11.13
N ALA A 61 40.60 -16.11 10.41
CA ALA A 61 40.44 -14.68 10.10
C ALA A 61 39.38 -14.11 11.05
N SER A 62 39.85 -13.24 11.93
CA SER A 62 38.98 -12.43 12.81
C SER A 62 38.10 -11.55 11.94
N ALA A 63 36.90 -11.96 11.65
CA ALA A 63 35.87 -11.10 11.12
C ALA A 63 35.29 -10.34 12.32
N SER A 64 35.44 -9.02 12.29
CA SER A 64 34.68 -8.12 13.17
C SER A 64 33.20 -8.44 12.97
N ALA A 65 32.58 -8.95 14.02
CA ALA A 65 31.14 -9.12 14.07
C ALA A 65 30.51 -7.72 14.03
N GLU A 66 29.97 -7.34 12.89
CA GLU A 66 28.92 -6.33 12.87
C GLU A 66 27.78 -6.85 13.75
N ALA A 67 27.39 -6.02 14.73
CA ALA A 67 26.30 -6.36 15.62
C ALA A 67 25.03 -6.55 14.79
N SER A 68 24.58 -7.79 14.65
CA SER A 68 23.26 -8.10 14.13
C SER A 68 22.22 -7.36 14.98
N PRO A 69 21.25 -6.68 14.37
CA PRO A 69 20.17 -6.07 15.14
C PRO A 69 19.42 -7.18 15.89
N SER A 70 19.40 -7.08 17.21
CA SER A 70 18.79 -8.07 18.11
C SER A 70 17.29 -7.83 18.27
N GLY A 71 16.55 -7.71 17.14
CA GLY A 71 15.10 -7.51 17.11
C GLY A 71 14.41 -8.55 16.21
N ASP A 72 13.12 -8.77 16.45
CA ASP A 72 12.28 -9.51 15.54
C ASP A 72 12.12 -8.68 14.25
N PRO A 73 12.57 -9.17 13.08
CA PRO A 73 12.53 -8.41 11.84
C PRO A 73 11.08 -8.11 11.35
N THR A 74 10.10 -8.82 11.87
CA THR A 74 8.69 -8.60 11.53
C THR A 74 8.03 -7.54 12.41
N LYS A 75 8.63 -7.20 13.56
CA LYS A 75 8.11 -6.16 14.43
C LYS A 75 8.52 -4.78 13.89
N PRO A 76 7.56 -3.90 13.51
CA PRO A 76 7.88 -2.61 12.93
C PRO A 76 8.58 -1.68 13.93
N ILE A 77 9.53 -0.90 13.41
CA ILE A 77 10.19 0.18 14.14
C ILE A 77 9.78 1.52 13.55
N PHE A 78 9.75 2.57 14.38
CA PHE A 78 9.67 3.93 13.88
C PHE A 78 11.04 4.34 13.35
N PRO A 79 11.14 4.78 12.06
CA PRO A 79 12.37 5.39 11.59
C PRO A 79 12.61 6.70 12.34
N GLU A 80 13.88 7.00 12.62
CA GLU A 80 14.25 8.27 13.25
C GLU A 80 14.06 9.43 12.27
N PHE A 81 13.13 10.32 12.55
CA PHE A 81 12.86 11.48 11.74
C PHE A 81 13.77 12.66 12.16
N ASP A 82 14.69 13.04 11.29
CA ASP A 82 15.56 14.19 11.44
C ASP A 82 15.30 15.20 10.31
N PRO A 83 14.64 16.34 10.61
CA PRO A 83 14.34 17.36 9.60
C PRO A 83 15.58 17.91 8.88
N SER A 84 16.75 17.86 9.51
CA SER A 84 18.00 18.37 8.92
C SER A 84 18.50 17.53 7.75
N LYS A 85 18.00 16.32 7.58
CA LYS A 85 18.31 15.39 6.47
C LYS A 85 17.45 15.62 5.23
N PHE A 86 16.64 16.65 5.16
CA PHE A 86 15.79 16.94 4.01
C PHE A 86 16.24 18.25 3.31
N SER A 87 17.47 18.28 2.80
CA SER A 87 18.01 19.47 2.15
C SER A 87 17.21 19.89 0.89
N ASN A 88 16.58 18.93 0.21
CA ASN A 88 15.73 19.15 -0.98
C ASN A 88 14.57 18.12 -1.03
N GLY A 89 13.73 18.11 -0.01
CA GLY A 89 12.71 17.05 0.20
C GLY A 89 11.73 16.87 -0.95
N SER A 90 11.37 17.93 -1.67
CA SER A 90 10.44 17.84 -2.81
C SER A 90 11.09 17.37 -4.12
N ASN A 91 12.41 17.13 -4.16
CA ASN A 91 13.08 16.57 -5.33
C ASN A 91 13.28 15.05 -5.15
N ILE A 92 12.26 14.25 -5.48
CA ILE A 92 12.30 12.80 -5.31
C ILE A 92 12.95 12.14 -6.52
N THR A 93 14.16 11.63 -6.33
CA THR A 93 14.97 10.93 -7.36
C THR A 93 15.13 9.45 -7.08
N ASN A 94 14.53 8.93 -6.02
CA ASN A 94 14.52 7.50 -5.70
C ASN A 94 14.07 6.69 -6.91
N GLU A 95 14.84 5.66 -7.28
CA GLU A 95 14.57 4.88 -8.48
C GLU A 95 13.39 3.91 -8.32
N TRP A 96 13.03 3.54 -7.08
CA TRP A 96 11.95 2.60 -6.78
C TRP A 96 10.60 3.29 -6.57
N LEU A 97 10.61 4.55 -6.18
CA LEU A 97 9.41 5.38 -6.05
C LEU A 97 9.71 6.79 -6.61
N PRO A 98 9.82 6.92 -7.94
CA PRO A 98 10.26 8.15 -8.60
C PRO A 98 9.12 9.17 -8.75
N LEU A 99 8.79 9.91 -7.69
CA LEU A 99 7.66 10.83 -7.64
C LEU A 99 8.00 12.22 -8.22
N GLN A 100 8.47 12.27 -9.48
CA GLN A 100 8.66 13.55 -10.16
C GLN A 100 7.35 14.11 -10.72
N PRO A 101 7.17 15.45 -10.75
CA PRO A 101 5.98 16.10 -11.27
C PRO A 101 5.58 15.60 -12.68
N GLY A 102 4.29 15.36 -12.86
CA GLY A 102 3.69 14.86 -14.09
C GLY A 102 3.73 13.35 -14.25
N ARG A 103 4.44 12.59 -13.44
CA ARG A 103 4.34 11.14 -13.49
C ARG A 103 2.94 10.70 -13.10
N ARG A 104 2.42 9.77 -13.88
CA ARG A 104 1.10 9.20 -13.69
C ARG A 104 1.12 7.71 -13.92
N TRP A 105 0.48 6.98 -13.01
CA TRP A 105 0.24 5.54 -13.09
C TRP A 105 -1.25 5.27 -13.09
N ILE A 106 -1.68 4.31 -13.91
CA ILE A 106 -3.02 3.74 -13.87
C ILE A 106 -2.86 2.26 -13.57
N GLU A 107 -3.41 1.85 -12.46
CA GLU A 107 -3.52 0.46 -12.05
C GLU A 107 -4.95 -0.02 -12.26
N ASP A 108 -5.12 -1.27 -12.66
CA ASP A 108 -6.41 -1.85 -13.02
C ASP A 108 -6.43 -3.32 -12.58
N GLY A 109 -7.55 -3.75 -12.06
CA GLY A 109 -7.70 -5.11 -11.54
C GLY A 109 -9.00 -5.29 -10.81
N VAL A 110 -8.93 -5.87 -9.62
CA VAL A 110 -10.10 -6.10 -8.76
C VAL A 110 -9.78 -5.87 -7.30
N THR A 111 -10.77 -5.46 -6.55
CA THR A 111 -10.85 -5.72 -5.12
C THR A 111 -11.71 -6.94 -4.86
N ILE A 112 -11.39 -7.72 -3.84
CA ILE A 112 -12.14 -8.93 -3.44
C ILE A 112 -12.73 -8.65 -2.07
N GLU A 113 -14.05 -8.53 -2.00
CA GLU A 113 -14.79 -8.29 -0.76
C GLU A 113 -15.81 -9.39 -0.53
N GLY A 114 -15.74 -10.05 0.62
CA GLY A 114 -16.63 -11.16 0.93
C GLY A 114 -16.58 -12.32 -0.10
N GLY A 115 -15.49 -12.41 -0.88
CA GLY A 115 -15.32 -13.38 -1.97
C GLY A 115 -15.87 -12.91 -3.32
N GLU A 116 -16.50 -11.75 -3.41
CA GLU A 116 -16.90 -11.11 -4.67
C GLU A 116 -15.72 -10.35 -5.28
N ARG A 117 -15.56 -10.42 -6.60
CA ARG A 117 -14.52 -9.71 -7.35
C ARG A 117 -15.11 -8.46 -7.98
N ILE A 118 -14.73 -7.31 -7.47
CA ILE A 118 -15.23 -6.00 -7.88
C ILE A 118 -14.17 -5.34 -8.76
N PRO A 119 -14.49 -4.90 -10.00
CA PRO A 119 -13.56 -4.17 -10.84
C PRO A 119 -13.02 -2.93 -10.12
N HIS A 120 -11.70 -2.82 -10.01
CA HIS A 120 -11.01 -1.78 -9.25
C HIS A 120 -9.96 -1.09 -10.12
N LYS A 121 -9.87 0.24 -9.99
CA LYS A 121 -8.90 1.05 -10.72
C LYS A 121 -8.39 2.18 -9.85
N ILE A 122 -7.07 2.34 -9.80
CA ILE A 122 -6.38 3.45 -9.15
C ILE A 122 -5.69 4.32 -10.20
N VAL A 123 -5.78 5.63 -10.03
CA VAL A 123 -5.07 6.63 -10.84
C VAL A 123 -4.23 7.49 -9.91
N PHE A 124 -2.93 7.29 -9.90
CA PHE A 124 -1.98 8.06 -9.12
C PHE A 124 -1.29 9.10 -10.02
N THR A 125 -1.33 10.37 -9.66
CA THR A 125 -0.71 11.46 -10.43
C THR A 125 0.13 12.34 -9.51
N VAL A 126 1.41 12.51 -9.81
CA VAL A 126 2.28 13.48 -9.13
C VAL A 126 2.01 14.85 -9.72
N THR A 127 1.54 15.78 -8.90
CA THR A 127 1.24 17.16 -9.31
C THR A 127 2.50 18.01 -9.39
N ASN A 128 2.36 19.24 -9.92
CA ASN A 128 3.41 20.26 -9.87
C ASN A 128 3.28 21.14 -8.61
N LEU A 129 2.75 20.57 -7.53
CA LEU A 129 2.51 21.26 -6.27
C LEU A 129 3.43 20.72 -5.17
N THR A 130 3.76 21.61 -4.26
CA THR A 130 4.42 21.28 -2.99
C THR A 130 3.56 21.73 -1.82
N LYS A 131 3.70 21.03 -0.69
CA LYS A 131 3.12 21.41 0.60
C LYS A 131 4.17 21.29 1.68
N LYS A 132 4.24 22.26 2.58
CA LYS A 132 5.14 22.17 3.73
C LYS A 132 4.46 21.39 4.85
N VAL A 133 4.99 20.23 5.19
CA VAL A 133 4.50 19.35 6.27
C VAL A 133 5.63 19.08 7.26
N ALA A 134 5.38 19.26 8.55
CA ALA A 134 6.40 19.16 9.62
C ALA A 134 7.69 19.93 9.33
N GLY A 135 7.56 21.07 8.63
CA GLY A 135 8.70 21.92 8.23
C GLY A 135 9.38 21.51 6.93
N ILE A 136 9.04 20.36 6.34
CA ILE A 136 9.67 19.83 5.13
C ILE A 136 8.82 20.14 3.90
N PRO A 137 9.40 20.66 2.79
CA PRO A 137 8.71 20.73 1.50
C PRO A 137 8.47 19.32 0.95
N THR A 138 7.19 18.94 0.78
CA THR A 138 6.79 17.67 0.22
C THR A 138 6.25 17.81 -1.19
N VAL A 139 6.36 16.78 -2.00
CA VAL A 139 5.63 16.61 -3.26
C VAL A 139 4.19 16.27 -2.94
N VAL A 140 3.25 16.78 -3.72
CA VAL A 140 1.82 16.43 -3.62
C VAL A 140 1.45 15.45 -4.72
N ALA A 141 0.98 14.27 -4.34
CA ALA A 141 0.31 13.35 -5.24
C ALA A 141 -1.21 13.56 -5.15
N TYR A 142 -1.90 13.42 -6.28
CA TYR A 142 -3.36 13.37 -6.37
C TYR A 142 -3.76 11.98 -6.85
N VAL A 143 -4.61 11.33 -6.10
CA VAL A 143 -5.03 9.94 -6.34
C VAL A 143 -6.54 9.87 -6.49
N GLU A 144 -7.00 9.00 -7.38
CA GLU A 144 -8.40 8.68 -7.59
C GLU A 144 -8.57 7.17 -7.55
N ASP A 145 -9.51 6.69 -6.76
CA ASP A 145 -9.87 5.29 -6.61
C ASP A 145 -11.30 5.04 -7.10
N TYR A 146 -11.49 3.97 -7.87
CA TYR A 146 -12.75 3.62 -8.50
C TYR A 146 -13.09 2.15 -8.32
N ASN A 147 -14.27 1.86 -7.79
CA ASN A 147 -14.89 0.54 -7.79
C ASN A 147 -16.05 0.51 -8.80
N GLU A 148 -16.07 -0.49 -9.71
CA GLU A 148 -17.06 -0.61 -10.79
C GLU A 148 -17.21 0.66 -11.67
N GLY A 149 -16.15 1.46 -11.74
CA GLY A 149 -16.11 2.74 -12.44
C GLY A 149 -16.74 3.91 -11.70
N GLN A 150 -17.21 3.72 -10.47
CA GLN A 150 -17.65 4.77 -9.57
C GLN A 150 -16.47 5.23 -8.71
N LEU A 151 -16.34 6.55 -8.53
CA LEU A 151 -15.34 7.12 -7.64
C LEU A 151 -15.71 6.80 -6.20
N VAL A 152 -14.81 6.10 -5.50
CA VAL A 152 -14.98 5.75 -4.07
C VAL A 152 -14.04 6.55 -3.17
N GLU A 153 -12.89 7.02 -3.71
CA GLU A 153 -11.99 7.89 -2.97
C GLU A 153 -11.25 8.86 -3.89
N LYS A 154 -10.97 10.05 -3.38
CA LYS A 154 -9.90 10.95 -3.87
C LYS A 154 -8.97 11.27 -2.71
N GLU A 155 -7.69 11.39 -3.03
CA GLU A 155 -6.68 11.64 -2.02
C GLU A 155 -5.67 12.69 -2.49
N ILE A 156 -5.20 13.53 -1.57
CA ILE A 156 -3.97 14.29 -1.70
C ILE A 156 -2.96 13.76 -0.66
N ALA A 157 -1.83 13.28 -1.14
CA ALA A 157 -0.79 12.62 -0.36
C ALA A 157 0.54 13.37 -0.43
N PHE A 158 1.32 13.34 0.66
CA PHE A 158 2.52 14.16 0.83
C PHE A 158 3.77 13.30 1.00
N TYR A 159 4.72 13.45 0.08
CA TYR A 159 5.96 12.68 0.06
C TYR A 159 7.18 13.60 0.05
N ALA A 160 8.27 13.17 0.70
CA ALA A 160 9.57 13.83 0.57
C ALA A 160 10.68 12.79 0.54
N GLN A 161 11.82 13.14 -0.07
CA GLN A 161 13.02 12.32 -0.04
C GLN A 161 14.03 12.93 0.90
N ASP A 162 14.62 12.09 1.77
CA ASP A 162 15.75 12.50 2.58
C ASP A 162 17.08 12.49 1.81
N ASP A 163 18.13 13.01 2.41
CA ASP A 163 19.46 13.07 1.81
C ASP A 163 20.13 11.68 1.65
N ASP A 164 19.64 10.67 2.36
CA ASP A 164 20.05 9.29 2.21
C ASP A 164 19.30 8.57 1.06
N GLY A 165 18.32 9.24 0.43
CA GLY A 165 17.55 8.79 -0.73
C GLY A 165 16.30 7.98 -0.39
N ALA A 166 15.91 7.87 0.87
CA ALA A 166 14.65 7.25 1.26
C ALA A 166 13.46 8.17 0.96
N VAL A 167 12.37 7.61 0.47
CA VAL A 167 11.11 8.32 0.29
C VAL A 167 10.26 8.14 1.54
N TRP A 168 9.91 9.26 2.13
CA TRP A 168 9.10 9.35 3.33
C TRP A 168 7.67 9.74 2.99
N TYR A 169 6.72 9.24 3.79
CA TYR A 169 5.32 9.61 3.74
C TYR A 169 4.97 10.52 4.91
N PHE A 170 4.41 11.68 4.59
CA PHE A 170 4.16 12.75 5.56
C PHE A 170 2.69 12.94 5.89
N GLY A 171 1.82 12.16 5.29
CA GLY A 171 0.39 12.23 5.53
C GLY A 171 -0.45 12.28 4.28
N GLU A 172 -1.75 12.23 4.51
CA GLU A 172 -2.76 12.21 3.46
C GLU A 172 -4.05 12.92 3.92
N HIS A 173 -4.82 13.31 2.93
CA HIS A 173 -6.20 13.73 3.11
C HIS A 173 -7.04 12.97 2.08
N PRO A 174 -7.55 11.79 2.44
CA PRO A 174 -8.50 11.06 1.62
C PRO A 174 -9.91 11.66 1.79
N GLU A 175 -10.68 11.71 0.73
CA GLU A 175 -12.11 11.98 0.73
C GLU A 175 -12.84 10.75 0.21
N GLU A 176 -13.59 10.08 1.05
CA GLU A 176 -14.36 8.89 0.73
C GLU A 176 -15.76 9.23 0.23
N TYR A 177 -16.25 8.44 -0.72
CA TYR A 177 -17.54 8.65 -1.39
C TYR A 177 -18.36 7.37 -1.43
N GLU A 178 -19.67 7.46 -1.16
CA GLU A 178 -20.65 6.41 -1.38
C GLU A 178 -21.76 6.97 -2.28
N ASP A 179 -22.10 6.27 -3.34
CA ASP A 179 -23.12 6.69 -4.33
C ASP A 179 -22.88 8.12 -4.90
N GLY A 180 -21.60 8.54 -4.96
CA GLY A 180 -21.19 9.86 -5.40
C GLY A 180 -21.29 10.98 -4.36
N GLU A 181 -21.75 10.69 -3.17
CA GLU A 181 -21.85 11.62 -2.06
C GLU A 181 -20.64 11.50 -1.12
N PHE A 182 -20.11 12.63 -0.66
CA PHE A 182 -19.01 12.67 0.30
C PHE A 182 -19.44 12.07 1.66
N VAL A 183 -18.66 11.15 2.20
CA VAL A 183 -18.92 10.48 3.49
C VAL A 183 -18.00 11.00 4.58
N GLN A 184 -16.70 10.90 4.39
CA GLN A 184 -15.70 11.27 5.40
C GLN A 184 -14.33 11.57 4.79
N ALA A 185 -13.43 12.09 5.63
CA ALA A 185 -12.03 12.35 5.26
C ALA A 185 -11.12 12.06 6.47
N PRO A 186 -10.66 10.81 6.66
CA PRO A 186 -9.79 10.42 7.76
C PRO A 186 -8.35 10.94 7.56
N THR A 187 -8.20 12.24 7.72
CA THR A 187 -6.97 12.99 7.45
C THR A 187 -5.94 12.81 8.56
N TRP A 188 -4.71 12.47 8.20
CA TRP A 188 -3.57 12.60 9.09
C TRP A 188 -2.42 13.36 8.42
N ILE A 189 -1.71 14.19 9.18
CA ILE A 189 -0.61 15.03 8.70
C ILE A 189 0.49 15.03 9.75
N ALA A 190 1.70 14.66 9.37
CA ALA A 190 2.84 14.59 10.27
C ALA A 190 3.08 15.92 11.02
N GLY A 191 3.30 15.82 12.33
CA GLY A 191 3.46 16.98 13.22
C GLY A 191 2.15 17.56 13.75
N ILE A 192 0.99 17.00 13.40
CA ILE A 192 -0.33 17.40 13.89
C ILE A 192 -0.97 16.21 14.59
N ASP A 193 -1.58 16.43 15.76
CA ASP A 193 -2.33 15.40 16.49
C ASP A 193 -1.51 14.12 16.77
N ASP A 194 -0.23 14.31 17.12
CA ASP A 194 0.76 13.25 17.39
C ASP A 194 1.10 12.37 16.17
N ALA A 195 0.69 12.74 14.98
CA ALA A 195 1.02 12.03 13.76
C ALA A 195 2.52 12.18 13.42
N LYS A 196 3.11 11.10 12.88
CA LYS A 196 4.54 11.00 12.55
C LYS A 196 4.73 10.57 11.11
N PRO A 197 5.75 11.12 10.41
CA PRO A 197 6.12 10.61 9.10
C PRO A 197 6.81 9.25 9.24
N GLY A 198 6.85 8.49 8.15
CA GLY A 198 7.59 7.24 8.10
C GLY A 198 8.15 6.96 6.71
N ILE A 199 8.91 5.87 6.57
CA ILE A 199 9.59 5.54 5.32
C ILE A 199 8.72 4.62 4.47
N LYS A 200 8.41 5.09 3.25
CA LYS A 200 7.68 4.29 2.26
C LYS A 200 8.60 3.33 1.51
N VAL A 201 9.73 3.82 1.01
CA VAL A 201 10.74 3.03 0.30
C VAL A 201 12.12 3.60 0.57
N ILE A 202 13.09 2.76 0.97
CA ILE A 202 14.48 3.16 1.15
C ILE A 202 15.21 3.27 -0.20
N ALA A 203 16.39 3.89 -0.21
CA ALA A 203 17.18 4.09 -1.44
C ALA A 203 17.60 2.77 -2.12
N ASP A 204 17.93 1.77 -1.33
CA ASP A 204 18.32 0.43 -1.78
C ASP A 204 17.48 -0.61 -1.05
N PRO A 205 16.37 -1.09 -1.64
CA PRO A 205 15.46 -2.05 -1.02
C PRO A 205 16.13 -3.30 -0.47
N SER A 206 17.24 -3.76 -1.12
CA SER A 206 17.97 -4.95 -0.68
C SER A 206 18.57 -4.85 0.72
N LYS A 207 18.67 -3.63 1.25
CA LYS A 207 19.22 -3.35 2.59
C LYS A 207 18.15 -3.26 3.68
N GLN A 208 16.88 -3.34 3.33
CA GLN A 208 15.82 -3.33 4.33
C GLN A 208 15.68 -4.69 5.00
N THR A 209 16.15 -4.78 6.22
CA THR A 209 16.14 -6.03 7.02
C THR A 209 15.10 -6.01 8.15
N GLN A 210 14.39 -4.90 8.34
CA GLN A 210 13.42 -4.70 9.41
C GLN A 210 12.17 -4.03 8.87
N ALA A 211 11.00 -4.41 9.40
CA ALA A 211 9.76 -3.69 9.15
C ALA A 211 9.85 -2.26 9.70
N MET A 212 9.39 -1.29 8.93
CA MET A 212 9.38 0.13 9.29
C MET A 212 7.99 0.72 9.11
N TYR A 213 7.55 1.52 10.09
CA TYR A 213 6.33 2.30 9.91
C TYR A 213 6.49 3.25 8.73
N GLN A 214 5.47 3.28 7.87
CA GLN A 214 5.37 4.18 6.73
C GLN A 214 4.72 5.51 7.11
N GLY A 215 4.22 5.60 8.32
CA GLY A 215 3.64 6.76 8.97
C GLY A 215 2.87 6.35 10.22
N TRP A 216 2.32 7.34 10.91
CA TRP A 216 1.54 7.14 12.12
C TRP A 216 0.51 8.25 12.27
N GLY A 217 -0.78 7.92 12.15
CA GLY A 217 -1.90 8.85 12.29
C GLY A 217 -2.89 8.37 13.37
N PRO A 218 -2.56 8.51 14.68
CA PRO A 218 -3.29 7.84 15.76
C PRO A 218 -4.75 8.26 15.90
N LYS A 219 -5.12 9.46 15.43
CA LYS A 219 -6.51 9.91 15.47
C LYS A 219 -7.44 9.24 14.47
N VAL A 220 -6.86 8.68 13.41
CA VAL A 220 -7.58 7.99 12.34
C VAL A 220 -7.17 6.52 12.25
N GLU A 221 -6.47 6.03 13.29
CA GLU A 221 -6.01 4.64 13.40
C GLU A 221 -5.14 4.20 12.20
N TRP A 222 -4.36 5.14 11.63
CA TRP A 222 -3.45 4.87 10.52
C TRP A 222 -2.06 4.51 11.05
N ASP A 223 -1.58 3.28 10.79
CA ASP A 223 -0.35 2.74 11.38
C ASP A 223 0.38 1.74 10.48
N ASP A 224 0.29 1.97 9.17
CA ASP A 224 0.86 1.05 8.20
C ASP A 224 2.39 0.96 8.30
N TYR A 225 2.89 -0.25 8.13
CA TYR A 225 4.31 -0.55 8.05
C TYR A 225 4.62 -1.46 6.85
N GLY A 226 5.86 -1.43 6.39
CA GLY A 226 6.32 -2.25 5.28
C GLY A 226 7.64 -2.94 5.58
N VAL A 227 7.82 -4.13 5.04
CA VAL A 227 9.05 -4.91 5.07
C VAL A 227 9.34 -5.49 3.70
N LEU A 228 10.63 -5.59 3.33
CA LEU A 228 11.02 -6.29 2.12
C LEU A 228 10.59 -7.77 2.22
N ASP A 229 9.76 -8.22 1.28
CA ASP A 229 9.21 -9.57 1.23
C ASP A 229 9.96 -10.46 0.22
N ALA A 230 10.26 -9.92 -0.96
CA ALA A 230 10.94 -10.68 -2.01
C ALA A 230 11.66 -9.76 -2.99
N HIS A 231 12.67 -10.36 -3.65
CA HIS A 231 13.27 -9.84 -4.87
C HIS A 231 12.97 -10.81 -6.02
N GLN A 232 12.61 -10.27 -7.17
CA GLN A 232 12.29 -11.02 -8.38
C GLN A 232 13.15 -10.51 -9.53
N ASP A 233 13.78 -11.40 -10.27
CA ASP A 233 14.57 -11.02 -11.45
C ASP A 233 13.71 -10.29 -12.48
N GLN A 234 12.44 -10.69 -12.62
CA GLN A 234 11.47 -10.07 -13.52
C GLN A 234 10.03 -10.27 -13.01
N ASP A 235 9.16 -9.26 -13.18
CA ASP A 235 7.71 -9.37 -13.08
C ASP A 235 7.04 -8.78 -14.33
N CYS A 236 6.00 -9.46 -14.83
CA CYS A 236 5.24 -9.05 -16.00
C CYS A 236 3.82 -8.68 -15.60
N VAL A 237 3.41 -7.47 -15.99
CA VAL A 237 2.08 -6.92 -15.76
C VAL A 237 1.48 -6.41 -17.08
N THR A 238 0.27 -5.88 -17.07
CA THR A 238 -0.40 -5.39 -18.29
C THR A 238 0.44 -4.35 -19.06
N ALA A 239 1.18 -3.48 -18.36
CA ALA A 239 2.03 -2.45 -18.97
C ALA A 239 3.35 -2.99 -19.58
N GLY A 240 3.70 -4.25 -19.36
CA GLY A 240 4.93 -4.88 -19.85
C GLY A 240 5.65 -5.71 -18.80
N CYS A 241 6.86 -6.17 -19.14
CA CYS A 241 7.74 -6.88 -18.21
C CYS A 241 8.81 -5.92 -17.70
N PHE A 242 9.12 -6.03 -16.41
CA PHE A 242 10.09 -5.20 -15.70
C PHE A 242 11.08 -6.09 -14.97
N ASP A 243 12.36 -5.80 -15.13
CA ASP A 243 13.44 -6.51 -14.46
C ASP A 243 13.75 -5.87 -13.10
N ASP A 244 14.40 -6.63 -12.21
CA ASP A 244 14.88 -6.19 -10.91
C ASP A 244 13.74 -5.59 -10.05
N VAL A 245 12.78 -6.45 -9.68
CA VAL A 245 11.54 -6.04 -8.96
C VAL A 245 11.64 -6.41 -7.49
N TYR A 246 11.45 -5.44 -6.60
CA TYR A 246 11.35 -5.66 -5.16
C TYR A 246 9.89 -5.63 -4.72
N ARG A 247 9.49 -6.64 -3.95
CA ARG A 247 8.16 -6.74 -3.36
C ARG A 247 8.21 -6.45 -1.87
N TYR A 248 7.38 -5.52 -1.43
CA TYR A 248 7.14 -5.20 -0.04
C TYR A 248 5.86 -5.87 0.44
N ALA A 249 5.88 -6.40 1.67
CA ALA A 249 4.68 -6.75 2.41
C ALA A 249 4.32 -5.58 3.33
N GLU A 250 3.19 -4.95 3.06
CA GLU A 250 2.64 -3.85 3.85
C GLU A 250 1.49 -4.36 4.70
N SER A 251 1.43 -3.96 5.96
CA SER A 251 0.42 -4.38 6.94
C SER A 251 0.22 -3.27 7.96
N SER A 252 -0.67 -3.49 8.91
CA SER A 252 -0.90 -2.57 10.03
C SER A 252 -1.01 -3.33 11.35
N ASP A 253 -0.88 -2.61 12.45
CA ASP A 253 -1.10 -3.18 13.78
C ASP A 253 -2.59 -3.58 13.99
N GLN A 254 -3.50 -3.00 13.21
CA GLN A 254 -4.94 -3.29 13.23
C GLN A 254 -5.27 -4.65 12.59
N GLU A 255 -4.47 -5.10 11.63
CA GLU A 255 -4.74 -6.29 10.82
C GLU A 255 -3.54 -7.25 10.81
N PRO A 256 -3.16 -7.81 11.97
CA PRO A 256 -1.97 -8.65 12.08
C PRO A 256 -2.09 -9.92 11.21
N GLY A 257 -1.10 -10.13 10.35
CA GLY A 257 -1.06 -11.29 9.46
C GLY A 257 -1.75 -11.09 8.10
N ILE A 258 -2.35 -9.93 7.87
CA ILE A 258 -2.92 -9.51 6.59
C ILE A 258 -1.94 -8.55 5.92
N TYR A 259 -1.61 -8.81 4.66
CA TYR A 259 -0.61 -8.02 3.93
C TYR A 259 -1.11 -7.61 2.55
N GLN A 260 -0.90 -6.35 2.19
CA GLN A 260 -0.79 -5.93 0.80
C GLN A 260 0.64 -6.22 0.30
N LEU A 261 0.75 -6.78 -0.88
CA LEU A 261 2.04 -7.13 -1.50
C LEU A 261 2.30 -6.17 -2.65
N LYS A 262 3.11 -5.14 -2.42
CA LYS A 262 3.41 -4.10 -3.40
C LYS A 262 4.75 -4.34 -4.07
N SER A 263 4.72 -4.49 -5.40
CA SER A 263 5.90 -4.73 -6.21
C SER A 263 6.36 -3.44 -6.89
N TYR A 264 7.63 -3.11 -6.71
CA TYR A 264 8.26 -1.90 -7.27
C TYR A 264 9.31 -2.27 -8.29
N ALA A 265 9.23 -1.68 -9.48
CA ALA A 265 10.20 -1.81 -10.55
C ALA A 265 11.06 -0.56 -10.68
N LYS A 266 12.36 -0.76 -10.92
CA LYS A 266 13.35 0.31 -11.02
C LYS A 266 12.99 1.33 -12.11
N GLY A 267 13.00 2.61 -11.79
CA GLY A 267 12.68 3.73 -12.69
C GLY A 267 11.19 3.86 -13.03
N VAL A 268 10.37 2.97 -12.49
CA VAL A 268 8.92 2.93 -12.76
C VAL A 268 8.10 3.31 -11.52
N GLY A 269 8.33 2.68 -10.40
CA GLY A 269 7.50 2.76 -9.21
C GLY A 269 6.72 1.47 -8.99
N GLU A 270 5.57 1.56 -8.35
CA GLU A 270 4.68 0.42 -8.12
C GLU A 270 4.14 -0.12 -9.45
N ILE A 271 4.16 -1.45 -9.60
CA ILE A 271 3.70 -2.15 -10.80
C ILE A 271 2.63 -3.19 -10.50
N ARG A 272 2.49 -3.59 -9.24
CA ARG A 272 1.52 -4.59 -8.82
C ARG A 272 1.17 -4.43 -7.35
N THR A 273 -0.09 -4.56 -7.04
CA THR A 273 -0.61 -4.83 -5.69
C THR A 273 -1.23 -6.21 -5.67
N GLY A 274 -0.88 -7.02 -4.68
CA GLY A 274 -1.50 -8.32 -4.39
C GLY A 274 -1.81 -8.43 -2.91
N ALA A 275 -2.28 -9.59 -2.46
CA ALA A 275 -2.63 -9.81 -1.06
C ALA A 275 -2.09 -11.13 -0.52
N ARG A 276 -1.88 -11.19 0.80
CA ARG A 276 -1.55 -12.39 1.56
C ARG A 276 -2.19 -12.33 2.95
N GLY A 277 -2.61 -13.50 3.48
CA GLY A 277 -3.12 -13.65 4.84
C GLY A 277 -4.65 -13.69 4.94
N GLY A 278 -5.33 -13.41 3.88
CA GLY A 278 -6.81 -13.42 3.81
C GLY A 278 -7.40 -12.25 4.57
N GLY A 279 -8.10 -11.38 4.27
CA GLY A 279 -8.82 -10.30 4.90
C GLY A 279 -10.23 -10.22 4.36
N ASP A 280 -11.04 -9.36 4.91
CA ASP A 280 -12.38 -9.11 4.41
C ASP A 280 -12.34 -8.42 3.04
N SER A 281 -11.29 -7.64 2.78
CA SER A 281 -11.00 -7.01 1.49
C SER A 281 -9.56 -7.29 1.06
N GLN A 282 -9.35 -7.58 -0.22
CA GLN A 282 -8.05 -7.85 -0.82
C GLN A 282 -7.97 -7.21 -2.20
N GLU A 283 -6.82 -6.65 -2.53
CA GLU A 283 -6.57 -6.05 -3.83
C GLU A 283 -5.69 -6.95 -4.70
N ASP A 284 -6.03 -7.01 -5.99
CA ASP A 284 -5.24 -7.65 -7.05
C ASP A 284 -5.20 -6.70 -8.24
N LEU A 285 -4.20 -5.79 -8.21
CA LEU A 285 -4.04 -4.72 -9.19
C LEU A 285 -2.74 -4.88 -9.97
N GLN A 286 -2.72 -4.39 -11.20
CA GLN A 286 -1.54 -4.34 -12.05
C GLN A 286 -1.43 -2.99 -12.73
N LEU A 287 -0.19 -2.53 -12.87
CA LEU A 287 0.10 -1.38 -13.71
C LEU A 287 -0.40 -1.63 -15.14
N LYS A 288 -1.40 -0.85 -15.57
CA LYS A 288 -1.97 -0.88 -16.91
C LYS A 288 -1.26 0.08 -17.84
N SER A 289 -0.93 1.26 -17.34
CA SER A 289 -0.22 2.27 -18.12
C SER A 289 0.48 3.30 -17.23
N LYS A 290 1.51 3.92 -17.78
CA LYS A 290 2.22 5.05 -17.18
C LYS A 290 2.39 6.16 -18.18
N ALA A 291 2.43 7.41 -17.72
CA ALA A 291 2.61 8.59 -18.53
C ALA A 291 3.46 9.65 -17.82
N LEU A 292 3.94 10.60 -18.58
CA LEU A 292 4.52 11.84 -18.08
C LEU A 292 3.70 13.01 -18.62
N LEU A 293 2.80 13.52 -17.80
CA LEU A 293 1.93 14.65 -18.13
C LEU A 293 2.72 15.95 -18.14
N LYS A 294 2.33 16.90 -18.99
CA LYS A 294 2.95 18.23 -19.10
C LYS A 294 1.92 19.28 -19.47
N GLY A 295 2.26 20.55 -19.21
CA GLY A 295 1.43 21.69 -19.61
C GLY A 295 -0.02 21.55 -19.11
N ALA A 296 -0.99 21.75 -19.99
CA ALA A 296 -2.41 21.76 -19.63
C ALA A 296 -2.91 20.41 -19.04
N ASP A 297 -2.33 19.28 -19.47
CA ASP A 297 -2.73 17.96 -18.93
C ASP A 297 -2.28 17.79 -17.47
N LEU A 298 -1.11 18.30 -17.10
CA LEU A 298 -0.66 18.31 -15.71
C LEU A 298 -1.43 19.36 -14.89
N ALA A 299 -1.59 20.57 -15.41
CA ALA A 299 -2.29 21.66 -14.74
C ALA A 299 -3.72 21.27 -14.30
N LYS A 300 -4.39 20.41 -15.06
CA LYS A 300 -5.70 19.85 -14.65
C LYS A 300 -5.64 19.15 -13.30
N PHE A 301 -4.58 18.38 -13.02
CA PHE A 301 -4.42 17.68 -11.75
C PHE A 301 -3.95 18.60 -10.63
N ASP A 302 -3.18 19.63 -10.96
CA ASP A 302 -2.85 20.72 -10.03
C ASP A 302 -4.15 21.41 -9.56
N ASP A 303 -5.06 21.75 -10.47
CA ASP A 303 -6.34 22.37 -10.16
C ASP A 303 -7.23 21.46 -9.30
N LEU A 304 -7.27 20.14 -9.59
CA LEU A 304 -8.03 19.17 -8.80
C LEU A 304 -7.48 19.05 -7.37
N ALA A 305 -6.16 18.97 -7.21
CA ALA A 305 -5.53 18.92 -5.89
C ALA A 305 -5.76 20.21 -5.09
N LEU A 306 -5.68 21.38 -5.73
CA LEU A 306 -5.98 22.67 -5.10
C LEU A 306 -7.45 22.81 -4.70
N ALA A 307 -8.38 22.28 -5.50
CA ALA A 307 -9.80 22.24 -5.16
C ALA A 307 -10.07 21.35 -3.94
N MET A 308 -9.39 20.19 -3.90
CA MET A 308 -9.45 19.28 -2.76
C MET A 308 -8.83 19.92 -1.51
N GLU A 309 -7.69 20.59 -1.61
CA GLU A 309 -7.11 21.36 -0.51
C GLU A 309 -8.10 22.41 0.03
N ALA A 310 -8.76 23.14 -0.87
CA ALA A 310 -9.74 24.16 -0.47
C ALA A 310 -10.96 23.55 0.28
N HIS A 311 -11.31 22.29 -0.02
CA HIS A 311 -12.33 21.55 0.72
C HIS A 311 -11.78 21.05 2.07
N ALA A 312 -10.56 20.50 2.09
CA ALA A 312 -9.89 20.04 3.29
C ALA A 312 -9.80 21.09 4.40
N TYR A 313 -9.53 22.35 4.05
CA TYR A 313 -9.54 23.45 5.01
C TYR A 313 -10.92 23.72 5.64
N LYS A 314 -11.99 23.31 5.01
CA LYS A 314 -13.35 23.48 5.56
C LYS A 314 -13.74 22.34 6.51
N ILE A 315 -13.36 21.11 6.16
CA ILE A 315 -13.86 19.89 6.80
C ILE A 315 -12.89 19.25 7.79
N SER A 316 -11.57 19.34 7.56
CA SER A 316 -10.56 18.66 8.39
C SER A 316 -9.92 19.62 9.39
N SER A 317 -9.97 19.27 10.70
CA SER A 317 -9.28 20.02 11.76
C SER A 317 -7.76 19.89 11.64
N ALA A 318 -7.24 18.73 11.22
CA ALA A 318 -5.82 18.50 11.00
C ALA A 318 -5.28 19.39 9.87
N TYR A 319 -6.10 19.61 8.84
CA TYR A 319 -5.68 20.40 7.68
C TYR A 319 -5.64 21.91 7.95
N LYS A 320 -6.53 22.42 8.83
CA LYS A 320 -6.68 23.85 9.15
C LYS A 320 -5.40 24.52 9.67
N GLY A 321 -4.51 23.75 10.30
CA GLY A 321 -3.26 24.26 10.87
C GLY A 321 -2.09 24.27 9.87
N THR A 322 -2.28 23.84 8.62
CA THR A 322 -1.21 23.69 7.63
C THR A 322 -1.03 24.91 6.74
N GLU A 323 0.16 25.07 6.17
CA GLU A 323 0.41 26.06 5.10
C GLU A 323 -0.28 25.61 3.80
N LYS A 324 -0.61 26.56 2.91
CA LYS A 324 -1.21 26.26 1.61
C LYS A 324 -0.19 25.61 0.67
N MET A 325 -0.70 24.77 -0.23
CA MET A 325 0.09 24.29 -1.36
C MET A 325 0.62 25.44 -2.22
N GLN A 326 1.76 25.20 -2.84
CA GLN A 326 2.44 26.15 -3.74
C GLN A 326 2.85 25.43 -5.02
N MET A 327 2.84 26.15 -6.14
CA MET A 327 3.43 25.64 -7.38
C MET A 327 4.96 25.54 -7.23
N GLN A 328 5.53 24.43 -7.77
CA GLN A 328 6.99 24.25 -7.87
C GLN A 328 7.60 25.23 -8.85
#